data_4fc71d826223b9402adc8535c538aec1
#
_entry.id   4fc71d826223b9402adc8535c538aec1
#
_cell.length_a   1.000
_cell.length_b   1.000
_cell.length_c   1.000
_cell.angle_alpha   90.00
_cell.angle_beta   90.00
_cell.angle_gamma   90.00
#
_symmetry.space_group_name_H-M   'P 1'
#
loop_
_entity.id
_entity.type
_entity.pdbx_description
1 polymer ?
#
loop_
_entity_poly.entity_id
_entity_poly.type
_entity_poly.pdbx_seq_one_letter_code
_entity_poly.pdbx_strand_id
1 'polypeptide(L)'
;MRAMIRWALAPLFAMALAGCGDGAGKAGEAGAAAPTNRTIAATLAGDRGFGTLERVLENAALGAVLEGKGPYTVFAPSDAAFTASAGDLGDEAMKAQGAAVLRAHIVPGALTRADILGAIAREGSGEVQMRTMANSLLTFSKEGESVIVTGDNGARGRLTGSETLATNGVVQPVDALLVRPSGPAA
;
A
#
# COMPACT_ATOMS: atom_id res chain seq x y z
N MET A 1 -5.95 -49.61 -58.00
CA MET A 1 -5.00 -50.68 -57.57
C MET A 1 -4.62 -50.29 -56.15
N ARG A 2 -5.19 -51.05 -55.21
CA ARG A 2 -4.50 -52.05 -54.36
C ARG A 2 -3.35 -51.39 -53.59
N ALA A 3 -3.17 -51.45 -52.32
CA ALA A 3 -3.73 -52.29 -51.22
C ALA A 3 -3.10 -51.82 -49.92
N MET A 4 -3.79 -52.01 -48.84
CA MET A 4 -3.46 -52.74 -47.61
C MET A 4 -2.56 -52.02 -46.61
N ILE A 5 -3.13 -51.64 -45.49
CA ILE A 5 -3.36 -52.40 -44.23
C ILE A 5 -2.07 -52.78 -43.49
N ARG A 6 -1.98 -52.32 -42.23
CA ARG A 6 -1.72 -53.09 -40.97
C ARG A 6 -1.24 -52.11 -39.90
N TRP A 7 -2.07 -51.87 -38.83
CA TRP A 7 -2.13 -52.59 -37.57
C TRP A 7 -0.77 -52.79 -36.90
N ALA A 8 -0.57 -52.12 -35.75
CA ALA A 8 -0.37 -52.82 -34.51
C ALA A 8 0.07 -51.88 -33.36
N LEU A 9 -0.69 -51.94 -32.30
CA LEU A 9 -0.27 -52.09 -30.90
C LEU A 9 0.41 -50.93 -30.17
N ALA A 10 -0.34 -50.48 -29.14
CA ALA A 10 0.17 -49.91 -27.89
C ALA A 10 1.08 -50.89 -27.14
N PRO A 11 1.92 -50.41 -26.21
CA PRO A 11 1.58 -50.51 -24.79
C PRO A 11 1.86 -49.26 -24.02
N LEU A 12 0.94 -48.96 -23.10
CA LEU A 12 1.08 -48.92 -21.65
C LEU A 12 2.50 -48.86 -21.08
N PHE A 13 2.69 -47.92 -20.17
CA PHE A 13 3.56 -47.91 -18.97
C PHE A 13 4.22 -46.55 -18.88
N ALA A 14 4.28 -45.80 -17.84
CA ALA A 14 4.32 -46.04 -16.42
C ALA A 14 4.18 -44.71 -15.69
N MET A 15 3.54 -44.79 -14.61
CA MET A 15 3.50 -43.90 -13.47
C MET A 15 4.91 -43.54 -13.00
N ALA A 16 5.24 -42.25 -12.86
CA ALA A 16 6.31 -41.82 -11.99
C ALA A 16 5.83 -40.57 -11.24
N LEU A 17 5.50 -40.79 -9.97
CA LEU A 17 5.48 -39.74 -8.92
C LEU A 17 6.94 -39.33 -8.67
N ALA A 18 7.06 -38.11 -8.29
CA ALA A 18 8.06 -37.46 -7.46
C ALA A 18 8.77 -36.30 -8.16
N GLY A 19 8.54 -35.15 -7.61
CA GLY A 19 9.28 -33.96 -7.91
C GLY A 19 8.74 -32.79 -7.06
N CYS A 20 8.97 -32.85 -5.74
CA CYS A 20 9.02 -31.62 -4.95
C CYS A 20 10.10 -30.73 -5.59
N GLY A 21 9.69 -29.70 -6.27
CA GLY A 21 10.55 -28.66 -6.80
C GLY A 21 10.30 -27.40 -5.99
N ASP A 22 11.28 -27.06 -5.17
CA ASP A 22 11.39 -25.79 -4.49
C ASP A 22 11.14 -24.64 -5.46
N GLY A 23 10.12 -23.84 -5.15
CA GLY A 23 9.78 -22.67 -5.90
C GLY A 23 10.83 -21.59 -5.72
N ALA A 24 11.69 -21.43 -6.70
CA ALA A 24 12.44 -20.20 -6.89
C ALA A 24 11.43 -19.07 -7.12
N GLY A 25 11.40 -18.12 -6.21
CA GLY A 25 10.52 -16.96 -6.26
C GLY A 25 10.67 -16.18 -7.57
N LYS A 26 9.62 -16.16 -8.36
CA LYS A 26 9.44 -15.15 -9.41
C LYS A 26 9.15 -13.81 -8.73
N ALA A 27 10.15 -12.95 -8.70
CA ALA A 27 9.94 -11.53 -8.53
C ALA A 27 9.14 -11.02 -9.74
N GLY A 28 7.98 -10.38 -9.49
CA GLY A 28 7.33 -9.56 -10.48
C GLY A 28 5.90 -9.90 -10.90
N GLU A 29 5.05 -10.32 -9.96
CA GLU A 29 3.62 -10.11 -10.12
C GLU A 29 3.17 -9.24 -8.94
N ALA A 30 2.64 -8.05 -9.25
CA ALA A 30 1.87 -7.28 -8.30
C ALA A 30 0.61 -8.10 -7.98
N GLY A 31 0.77 -9.09 -7.12
CA GLY A 31 -0.31 -9.95 -6.68
C GLY A 31 -1.37 -9.09 -6.02
N ALA A 32 -2.62 -9.24 -6.46
CA ALA A 32 -3.75 -8.65 -5.76
C ALA A 32 -3.65 -9.01 -4.28
N ALA A 33 -3.61 -7.99 -3.41
CA ALA A 33 -3.47 -8.19 -1.99
C ALA A 33 -4.63 -9.04 -1.46
N ALA A 34 -4.31 -10.09 -0.73
CA ALA A 34 -5.35 -10.91 -0.11
C ALA A 34 -6.02 -10.10 1.01
N PRO A 35 -7.37 -10.06 1.07
CA PRO A 35 -8.07 -9.38 2.14
C PRO A 35 -7.73 -10.02 3.49
N THR A 36 -7.43 -9.19 4.48
CA THR A 36 -7.20 -9.61 5.87
C THR A 36 -8.49 -9.49 6.68
N ASN A 37 -8.62 -10.31 7.74
CA ASN A 37 -9.74 -10.17 8.69
C ASN A 37 -9.42 -9.15 9.82
N ARG A 38 -8.55 -8.18 9.55
CA ARG A 38 -8.07 -7.20 10.51
C ARG A 38 -8.47 -5.79 10.07
N THR A 39 -8.68 -4.91 11.04
CA THR A 39 -8.84 -3.48 10.77
C THR A 39 -7.51 -2.86 10.32
N ILE A 40 -7.57 -1.65 9.77
CA ILE A 40 -6.36 -0.88 9.43
C ILE A 40 -5.44 -0.73 10.65
N ALA A 41 -5.98 -0.32 11.79
CA ALA A 41 -5.21 -0.15 13.02
C ALA A 41 -4.52 -1.47 13.43
N ALA A 42 -5.28 -2.58 13.47
CA ALA A 42 -4.71 -3.88 13.80
C ALA A 42 -3.69 -4.39 12.77
N THR A 43 -3.81 -3.98 11.51
CA THR A 43 -2.86 -4.32 10.46
C THR A 43 -1.54 -3.59 10.66
N LEU A 44 -1.59 -2.29 10.95
CA LEU A 44 -0.40 -1.47 11.21
C LEU A 44 0.34 -1.94 12.47
N ALA A 45 -0.38 -2.18 13.57
CA ALA A 45 0.18 -2.70 14.82
C ALA A 45 0.87 -4.07 14.69
N GLY A 46 0.51 -4.84 13.67
CA GLY A 46 1.11 -6.16 13.42
C GLY A 46 2.32 -6.14 12.51
N ASP A 47 2.69 -5.01 11.93
CA ASP A 47 3.79 -4.90 10.97
C ASP A 47 4.96 -4.10 11.55
N ARG A 48 6.13 -4.74 11.63
CA ARG A 48 7.35 -4.15 12.20
C ARG A 48 7.89 -2.96 11.41
N GLY A 49 7.47 -2.76 10.19
CA GLY A 49 7.90 -1.65 9.33
C GLY A 49 7.20 -0.33 9.64
N PHE A 50 6.17 -0.34 10.50
CA PHE A 50 5.32 0.81 10.82
C PHE A 50 5.29 1.17 12.31
N GLY A 51 6.30 0.77 13.10
CA GLY A 51 6.32 1.01 14.54
C GLY A 51 6.28 2.49 14.92
N THR A 52 6.91 3.36 14.16
CA THR A 52 6.82 4.83 14.36
C THR A 52 5.42 5.34 14.04
N LEU A 53 4.83 4.88 12.93
CA LEU A 53 3.46 5.24 12.55
C LEU A 53 2.45 4.82 13.62
N GLU A 54 2.60 3.62 14.18
CA GLU A 54 1.77 3.11 15.27
C GLU A 54 1.84 4.03 16.50
N ARG A 55 3.03 4.37 16.98
CA ARG A 55 3.21 5.30 18.10
C ARG A 55 2.57 6.67 17.85
N VAL A 56 2.73 7.21 16.65
CA VAL A 56 2.10 8.49 16.28
C VAL A 56 0.59 8.36 16.24
N LEU A 57 0.04 7.23 15.77
CA LEU A 57 -1.41 6.95 15.78
C LEU A 57 -1.97 6.90 17.21
N GLU A 58 -1.29 6.23 18.12
CA GLU A 58 -1.67 6.13 19.53
C GLU A 58 -1.64 7.50 20.19
N ASN A 59 -0.54 8.24 20.08
CA ASN A 59 -0.39 9.57 20.64
C ASN A 59 -1.42 10.56 20.06
N ALA A 60 -1.71 10.47 18.78
CA ALA A 60 -2.71 11.33 18.12
C ALA A 60 -4.16 10.96 18.43
N ALA A 61 -4.42 9.87 19.15
CA ALA A 61 -5.73 9.28 19.40
C ALA A 61 -6.52 8.99 18.09
N LEU A 62 -5.80 8.74 16.98
CA LEU A 62 -6.40 8.39 15.69
C LEU A 62 -6.62 6.88 15.52
N GLY A 63 -6.08 6.05 16.41
CA GLY A 63 -6.31 4.60 16.42
C GLY A 63 -7.79 4.25 16.40
N ALA A 64 -8.58 4.89 17.28
CA ALA A 64 -10.04 4.67 17.35
C ALA A 64 -10.76 5.03 16.02
N VAL A 65 -10.28 6.00 15.26
CA VAL A 65 -10.82 6.34 13.95
C VAL A 65 -10.56 5.22 12.96
N LEU A 66 -9.35 4.65 12.97
CA LEU A 66 -8.94 3.56 12.08
C LEU A 66 -9.42 2.18 12.55
N GLU A 67 -9.97 2.06 13.74
CA GLU A 67 -10.76 0.91 14.21
C GLU A 67 -12.21 1.01 13.78
N GLY A 68 -12.69 2.21 13.47
CA GLY A 68 -14.07 2.47 13.07
C GLY A 68 -14.46 1.87 11.72
N LYS A 69 -15.70 2.12 11.32
CA LYS A 69 -16.32 1.44 10.16
C LYS A 69 -15.69 1.80 8.81
N GLY A 70 -14.95 2.90 8.67
CA GLY A 70 -14.35 3.30 7.38
C GLY A 70 -15.41 3.52 6.26
N PRO A 71 -15.09 3.29 4.99
CA PRO A 71 -13.75 2.88 4.50
C PRO A 71 -12.72 4.01 4.49
N TYR A 72 -11.47 3.64 4.71
CA TYR A 72 -10.33 4.56 4.63
C TYR A 72 -9.19 3.95 3.82
N THR A 73 -8.36 4.81 3.22
CA THR A 73 -7.05 4.42 2.72
C THR A 73 -5.98 5.14 3.51
N VAL A 74 -5.06 4.39 4.10
CA VAL A 74 -3.92 4.93 4.83
C VAL A 74 -2.67 4.75 3.96
N PHE A 75 -2.09 5.87 3.55
CA PHE A 75 -0.76 5.89 2.95
C PHE A 75 0.25 5.83 4.08
N ALA A 76 0.75 4.63 4.36
CA ALA A 76 1.55 4.32 5.54
C ALA A 76 3.04 4.57 5.27
N PRO A 77 3.66 5.63 5.83
CA PRO A 77 5.09 5.83 5.75
C PRO A 77 5.81 4.78 6.59
N SER A 78 6.88 4.21 6.02
CA SER A 78 7.75 3.30 6.76
C SER A 78 8.54 4.03 7.87
N ASP A 79 9.10 3.29 8.83
CA ASP A 79 9.96 3.85 9.87
C ASP A 79 11.15 4.61 9.26
N ALA A 80 11.70 4.14 8.13
CA ALA A 80 12.75 4.83 7.40
C ALA A 80 12.30 6.19 6.86
N ALA A 81 11.05 6.29 6.40
CA ALA A 81 10.47 7.56 5.91
C ALA A 81 10.34 8.60 7.02
N PHE A 82 9.97 8.19 8.23
CA PHE A 82 9.93 9.05 9.40
C PHE A 82 11.33 9.54 9.78
N THR A 83 12.30 8.63 9.87
CA THR A 83 13.70 8.95 10.20
C THR A 83 14.29 9.97 9.23
N ALA A 84 13.97 9.87 7.95
CA ALA A 84 14.50 10.75 6.93
C ALA A 84 13.89 12.18 6.95
N SER A 85 12.67 12.34 7.48
CA SER A 85 11.87 13.54 7.16
C SER A 85 11.44 14.38 8.36
N ALA A 86 11.32 13.84 9.58
CA ALA A 86 10.49 14.49 10.59
C ALA A 86 11.00 14.47 12.03
N GLY A 87 12.14 13.88 12.32
CA GLY A 87 12.50 13.63 13.72
C GLY A 87 11.49 12.71 14.41
N ASP A 88 11.40 12.77 15.74
CA ASP A 88 10.50 11.89 16.50
C ASP A 88 9.09 12.49 16.65
N LEU A 89 8.26 12.35 15.60
CA LEU A 89 6.84 12.71 15.66
C LEU A 89 6.03 11.83 16.65
N GLY A 90 6.64 10.77 17.16
CA GLY A 90 6.06 9.90 18.19
C GLY A 90 6.14 10.48 19.61
N ASP A 91 6.86 11.57 19.82
CA ASP A 91 6.94 12.23 21.11
C ASP A 91 5.62 12.92 21.49
N GLU A 92 5.27 12.89 22.77
CA GLU A 92 4.08 13.57 23.30
C GLU A 92 4.10 15.08 23.02
N ALA A 93 5.29 15.71 23.03
CA ALA A 93 5.46 17.12 22.67
C ALA A 93 5.08 17.41 21.22
N MET A 94 5.15 16.41 20.34
CA MET A 94 4.85 16.51 18.92
C MET A 94 3.44 15.99 18.54
N LYS A 95 2.63 15.65 19.52
CA LYS A 95 1.30 15.06 19.35
C LYS A 95 0.41 15.77 18.33
N ALA A 96 0.29 17.09 18.44
CA ALA A 96 -0.54 17.88 17.53
C ALA A 96 0.00 17.84 16.09
N GLN A 97 1.33 17.88 15.93
CA GLN A 97 2.00 17.80 14.64
C GLN A 97 1.87 16.41 14.05
N GLY A 98 2.09 15.38 14.85
CA GLY A 98 1.89 13.98 14.45
C GLY A 98 0.47 13.73 13.97
N ALA A 99 -0.53 14.23 14.71
CA ALA A 99 -1.93 14.13 14.31
C ALA A 99 -2.23 14.83 12.98
N ALA A 100 -1.64 16.01 12.74
CA ALA A 100 -1.81 16.74 11.47
C ALA A 100 -1.17 15.97 10.30
N VAL A 101 0.05 15.47 10.48
CA VAL A 101 0.75 14.65 9.51
C VAL A 101 -0.06 13.40 9.17
N LEU A 102 -0.53 12.65 10.17
CA LEU A 102 -1.32 11.45 9.94
C LEU A 102 -2.61 11.71 9.18
N ARG A 103 -3.37 12.75 9.56
CA ARG A 103 -4.60 13.10 8.83
C ARG A 103 -4.33 13.42 7.36
N ALA A 104 -3.17 13.97 7.03
CA ALA A 104 -2.77 14.22 5.65
C ALA A 104 -2.37 12.95 4.88
N HIS A 105 -2.16 11.83 5.57
CA HIS A 105 -1.89 10.51 5.00
C HIS A 105 -3.13 9.61 4.90
N ILE A 106 -4.28 10.06 5.39
CA ILE A 106 -5.52 9.30 5.38
C ILE A 106 -6.50 9.92 4.38
N VAL A 107 -6.98 9.10 3.46
CA VAL A 107 -8.01 9.48 2.46
C VAL A 107 -9.29 8.70 2.77
N PRO A 108 -10.46 9.36 2.84
CA PRO A 108 -11.73 8.67 2.90
C PRO A 108 -11.97 7.84 1.63
N GLY A 109 -12.39 6.59 1.80
CA GLY A 109 -12.57 5.63 0.71
C GLY A 109 -11.57 4.49 0.74
N ALA A 110 -11.95 3.34 0.20
CA ALA A 110 -11.06 2.19 -0.01
C ALA A 110 -10.49 2.26 -1.43
N LEU A 111 -9.25 2.67 -1.55
CA LEU A 111 -8.54 2.88 -2.81
C LEU A 111 -7.44 1.84 -2.95
N THR A 112 -7.66 0.86 -3.79
CA THR A 112 -6.62 -0.09 -4.15
C THR A 112 -5.63 0.55 -5.13
N ARG A 113 -4.46 -0.02 -5.27
CA ARG A 113 -3.47 0.43 -6.26
C ARG A 113 -4.05 0.35 -7.69
N ALA A 114 -4.86 -0.65 -7.95
CA ALA A 114 -5.56 -0.79 -9.22
C ALA A 114 -6.56 0.35 -9.47
N ASP A 115 -7.30 0.77 -8.43
CA ASP A 115 -8.23 1.90 -8.53
C ASP A 115 -7.49 3.21 -8.82
N ILE A 116 -6.36 3.45 -8.13
CA ILE A 116 -5.52 4.63 -8.34
C ILE A 116 -4.97 4.65 -9.76
N LEU A 117 -4.38 3.55 -10.23
CA LEU A 117 -3.86 3.43 -11.59
C LEU A 117 -4.96 3.58 -12.65
N GLY A 118 -6.14 2.98 -12.39
CA GLY A 118 -7.30 3.12 -13.26
C GLY A 118 -7.83 4.56 -13.31
N ALA A 119 -7.78 5.29 -12.20
CA ALA A 119 -8.14 6.70 -12.15
C ALA A 119 -7.14 7.56 -12.95
N ILE A 120 -5.83 7.37 -12.74
CA ILE A 120 -4.78 8.05 -13.49
C ILE A 120 -4.93 7.83 -15.00
N ALA A 121 -5.23 6.59 -15.40
CA ALA A 121 -5.37 6.24 -16.82
C ALA A 121 -6.61 6.88 -17.48
N ARG A 122 -7.66 7.17 -16.70
CA ARG A 122 -8.89 7.83 -17.21
C ARG A 122 -8.75 9.35 -17.30
N GLU A 123 -7.91 9.93 -16.47
CA GLU A 123 -7.66 11.37 -16.50
C GLU A 123 -6.71 11.74 -17.64
N GLY A 124 -7.16 12.65 -18.49
CA GLY A 124 -6.37 13.09 -19.66
C GLY A 124 -5.07 13.81 -19.30
N SER A 125 -4.94 14.31 -18.06
CA SER A 125 -3.72 14.90 -17.53
C SER A 125 -2.67 13.87 -17.09
N GLY A 126 -3.06 12.60 -16.93
CA GLY A 126 -2.20 11.55 -16.35
C GLY A 126 -1.98 11.69 -14.84
N GLU A 127 -2.78 12.53 -14.18
CA GLU A 127 -2.74 12.77 -12.74
C GLU A 127 -4.15 12.76 -12.16
N VAL A 128 -4.29 12.27 -10.92
CA VAL A 128 -5.55 12.32 -10.19
C VAL A 128 -5.33 12.88 -8.80
N GLN A 129 -6.27 13.68 -8.31
CA GLN A 129 -6.19 14.30 -7.00
C GLN A 129 -7.24 13.72 -6.06
N MET A 130 -6.83 13.49 -4.82
CA MET A 130 -7.70 12.98 -3.75
C MET A 130 -7.53 13.85 -2.51
N ARG A 131 -8.65 14.09 -1.82
CA ARG A 131 -8.67 14.91 -0.61
C ARG A 131 -8.43 14.04 0.63
N THR A 132 -7.53 14.47 1.48
CA THR A 132 -7.20 13.82 2.76
C THR A 132 -8.13 14.24 3.89
N MET A 133 -8.03 13.56 5.03
CA MET A 133 -8.70 13.97 6.27
C MET A 133 -8.18 15.29 6.85
N ALA A 134 -7.00 15.76 6.43
CA ALA A 134 -6.49 17.09 6.75
C ALA A 134 -7.04 18.18 5.82
N ASN A 135 -7.94 17.84 4.90
CA ASN A 135 -8.45 18.72 3.85
C ASN A 135 -7.38 19.22 2.84
N SER A 136 -6.20 18.61 2.84
CA SER A 136 -5.14 18.77 1.84
C SER A 136 -5.38 17.89 0.63
N LEU A 137 -4.65 18.09 -0.46
CA LEU A 137 -4.73 17.28 -1.67
C LEU A 137 -3.49 16.41 -1.82
N LEU A 138 -3.70 15.16 -2.19
CA LEU A 138 -2.67 14.26 -2.70
C LEU A 138 -2.87 14.09 -4.20
N THR A 139 -1.84 14.37 -4.97
CA THR A 139 -1.81 14.17 -6.42
C THR A 139 -1.07 12.86 -6.72
N PHE A 140 -1.73 11.98 -7.44
CA PHE A 140 -1.18 10.68 -7.85
C PHE A 140 -0.85 10.73 -9.34
N SER A 141 0.34 10.29 -9.68
CA SER A 141 0.82 10.16 -11.05
C SER A 141 1.57 8.85 -11.25
N LYS A 142 1.74 8.43 -12.51
CA LYS A 142 2.52 7.24 -12.83
C LYS A 142 3.87 7.63 -13.42
N GLU A 143 4.96 7.09 -12.86
CA GLU A 143 6.31 7.21 -13.40
C GLU A 143 6.91 5.82 -13.63
N GLY A 144 7.02 5.43 -14.89
CA GLY A 144 7.36 4.05 -15.25
C GLY A 144 6.33 3.07 -14.66
N GLU A 145 6.77 2.13 -13.85
CA GLU A 145 5.89 1.17 -13.15
C GLU A 145 5.48 1.65 -11.75
N SER A 146 5.95 2.80 -11.30
CA SER A 146 5.72 3.30 -9.95
C SER A 146 4.56 4.31 -9.91
N VAL A 147 3.76 4.25 -8.85
CA VAL A 147 2.81 5.31 -8.52
C VAL A 147 3.51 6.29 -7.58
N ILE A 148 3.53 7.54 -7.98
CA ILE A 148 4.05 8.66 -7.22
C ILE A 148 2.90 9.40 -6.58
N VAL A 149 3.10 9.81 -5.33
CA VAL A 149 2.15 10.61 -4.57
C VAL A 149 2.82 11.92 -4.19
N THR A 150 2.20 13.03 -4.55
CA THR A 150 2.71 14.38 -4.24
C THR A 150 1.68 15.11 -3.37
N GLY A 151 2.12 15.58 -2.21
CA GLY A 151 1.32 16.43 -1.34
C GLY A 151 1.27 17.87 -1.84
N ASP A 152 0.31 18.64 -1.37
CA ASP A 152 0.09 20.05 -1.73
C ASP A 152 1.27 20.98 -1.38
N ASN A 153 2.10 20.59 -0.40
CA ASN A 153 3.32 21.32 -0.02
C ASN A 153 4.58 20.81 -0.76
N GLY A 154 4.41 20.02 -1.82
CA GLY A 154 5.49 19.49 -2.65
C GLY A 154 6.27 18.33 -2.03
N ALA A 155 5.83 17.77 -0.90
CA ALA A 155 6.36 16.50 -0.41
C ALA A 155 6.00 15.39 -1.38
N ARG A 156 6.94 14.46 -1.62
CA ARG A 156 6.79 13.45 -2.65
C ARG A 156 7.24 12.10 -2.14
N GLY A 157 6.42 11.08 -2.37
CA GLY A 157 6.70 9.69 -2.04
C GLY A 157 6.24 8.75 -3.14
N ARG A 158 6.67 7.52 -3.05
CA ARG A 158 6.33 6.42 -3.96
C ARG A 158 5.55 5.36 -3.20
N LEU A 159 4.52 4.78 -3.81
CA LEU A 159 3.91 3.57 -3.30
C LEU A 159 4.89 2.41 -3.41
N THR A 160 5.16 1.75 -2.29
CA THR A 160 6.12 0.64 -2.18
C THR A 160 5.42 -0.65 -1.77
N GLY A 161 6.12 -1.77 -1.87
CA GLY A 161 5.60 -3.07 -1.44
C GLY A 161 4.22 -3.43 -1.99
N SER A 162 3.54 -4.31 -1.30
CA SER A 162 2.15 -4.68 -1.59
C SER A 162 1.18 -3.92 -0.70
N GLU A 163 0.04 -3.52 -1.26
CA GLU A 163 -1.07 -3.01 -0.45
C GLU A 163 -1.64 -4.10 0.45
N THR A 164 -2.27 -3.73 1.55
CA THR A 164 -2.99 -4.66 2.43
C THR A 164 -4.45 -4.26 2.50
N LEU A 165 -5.35 -5.19 2.17
CA LEU A 165 -6.79 -4.99 2.28
C LEU A 165 -7.22 -5.33 3.71
N ALA A 166 -7.70 -4.32 4.43
CA ALA A 166 -8.25 -4.44 5.76
C ALA A 166 -9.79 -4.49 5.73
N THR A 167 -10.43 -4.91 6.82
CA THR A 167 -11.90 -4.99 6.89
C THR A 167 -12.59 -3.63 6.75
N ASN A 168 -11.90 -2.55 7.03
CA ASN A 168 -12.41 -1.18 7.00
C ASN A 168 -11.60 -0.25 6.06
N GLY A 169 -10.83 -0.81 5.11
CA GLY A 169 -10.13 -0.01 4.10
C GLY A 169 -8.86 -0.64 3.57
N VAL A 170 -7.91 0.19 3.17
CA VAL A 170 -6.67 -0.23 2.50
C VAL A 170 -5.46 0.44 3.15
N VAL A 171 -4.38 -0.30 3.35
CA VAL A 171 -3.07 0.22 3.73
C VAL A 171 -2.17 0.20 2.49
N GLN A 172 -1.64 1.36 2.13
CA GLN A 172 -0.72 1.58 1.01
C GLN A 172 0.65 2.01 1.56
N PRO A 173 1.67 1.16 1.59
CA PRO A 173 3.00 1.56 2.04
C PRO A 173 3.61 2.64 1.14
N VAL A 174 4.26 3.64 1.76
CA VAL A 174 4.98 4.71 1.06
C VAL A 174 6.39 4.89 1.61
N ASP A 175 7.31 5.33 0.76
CA ASP A 175 8.72 5.51 1.10
C ASP A 175 9.07 6.88 1.69
N ALA A 176 8.10 7.81 1.75
CA ALA A 176 8.32 9.14 2.29
C ALA A 176 7.07 9.70 2.98
N LEU A 177 7.23 10.70 3.82
CA LEU A 177 6.12 11.51 4.30
C LEU A 177 5.54 12.35 3.16
N LEU A 178 4.21 12.34 3.03
CA LEU A 178 3.48 13.06 1.97
C LEU A 178 3.18 14.52 2.35
N VAL A 179 3.66 14.94 3.50
CA VAL A 179 3.63 16.33 3.97
C VAL A 179 4.96 16.66 4.62
N ARG A 180 5.42 17.88 4.45
CA ARG A 180 6.56 18.39 5.21
C ARG A 180 6.05 18.85 6.57
N PRO A 181 6.53 18.27 7.67
CA PRO A 181 6.19 18.77 8.99
C PRO A 181 6.60 20.24 9.07
N SER A 182 5.66 21.10 9.46
CA SER A 182 6.02 22.48 9.79
C SER A 182 6.96 22.43 10.99
N GLY A 183 8.14 22.99 10.90
CA GLY A 183 9.02 23.11 12.05
C GLY A 183 8.30 23.85 13.17
N PRO A 184 8.76 23.76 14.43
CA PRO A 184 8.21 24.58 15.51
C PRO A 184 8.24 26.03 15.04
N ALA A 185 7.10 26.73 15.19
CA ALA A 185 7.05 28.16 14.93
C ALA A 185 8.14 28.81 15.79
N ALA A 186 9.10 29.48 15.14
CA ALA A 186 10.17 30.19 15.79
C ALA A 186 9.61 31.40 16.58
#